data_57ed8cd04e64a4c8b516c9ca8a1347c3
#
_entry.id   57ed8cd04e64a4c8b516c9ca8a1347c3
#
_cell.length_a   1.000
_cell.length_b   1.000
_cell.length_c   1.000
_cell.angle_alpha   90.00
_cell.angle_beta   90.00
_cell.angle_gamma   90.00
#
_symmetry.space_group_name_H-M   'P 1'
#
loop_
_entity.id
_entity.type
_entity.pdbx_description
1 polymer ?
#
loop_
_entity_poly.entity_id
_entity_poly.type
_entity_poly.pdbx_seq_one_letter_code
_entity_poly.pdbx_strand_id
1 'polypeptide(L)'
;MKYLARYLTLLLSLTLAFYASAENSTRTGGYTIHHNAITTDSLPVQVANSYGIQRSKSRALLNVSVIRDEPGKMGTPVHAQVRVAAKTLFGQIRPIELREIVEDQAIYYIADFPVAHREVLLFEFEVLPDGGRYPLQARMRQEFWTN
;
A
#
# COMPACT_ATOMS: atom_id res chain seq x y z
N MET A 1 23.89 12.02 42.36
CA MET A 1 23.57 10.78 41.67
C MET A 1 22.07 10.51 41.49
N LYS A 2 21.21 10.92 42.40
CA LYS A 2 19.74 10.68 42.29
C LYS A 2 19.06 11.47 41.17
N TYR A 3 19.61 12.57 40.70
CA TYR A 3 19.04 13.41 39.63
C TYR A 3 19.45 12.94 38.22
N LEU A 4 20.62 12.33 38.07
CA LEU A 4 21.11 11.80 36.80
C LEU A 4 20.24 10.62 36.32
N ALA A 5 19.78 9.76 37.24
CA ALA A 5 18.91 8.63 36.89
C ALA A 5 17.52 9.06 36.47
N ARG A 6 17.01 10.20 36.96
CA ARG A 6 15.70 10.73 36.58
C ARG A 6 15.70 11.34 35.16
N TYR A 7 16.79 11.94 34.74
CA TYR A 7 16.92 12.48 33.36
C TYR A 7 17.19 11.38 32.34
N LEU A 8 17.85 10.29 32.71
CA LEU A 8 18.10 9.16 31.86
C LEU A 8 16.80 8.39 31.55
N THR A 9 15.88 8.25 32.50
CA THR A 9 14.57 7.63 32.30
C THR A 9 13.65 8.51 31.45
N LEU A 10 13.75 9.82 31.56
CA LEU A 10 12.97 10.75 30.72
C LEU A 10 13.44 10.78 29.26
N LEU A 11 14.76 10.63 29.04
CA LEU A 11 15.33 10.58 27.68
C LEU A 11 14.99 9.26 26.97
N LEU A 12 14.90 8.16 27.69
CA LEU A 12 14.60 6.83 27.14
C LEU A 12 13.11 6.70 26.75
N SER A 13 12.20 7.44 27.40
CA SER A 13 10.78 7.45 27.06
C SER A 13 10.44 8.26 25.81
N LEU A 14 11.34 9.17 25.38
CA LEU A 14 11.12 10.02 24.21
C LEU A 14 11.52 9.33 22.89
N THR A 15 12.30 8.25 22.94
CA THR A 15 12.78 7.55 21.74
C THR A 15 11.81 6.46 21.23
N LEU A 16 10.75 6.15 21.94
CA LEU A 16 9.76 5.13 21.56
C LEU A 16 8.59 5.66 20.72
N ALA A 17 8.54 6.96 20.42
CA ALA A 17 7.41 7.59 19.73
C ALA A 17 7.56 7.68 18.20
N PHE A 18 8.62 7.15 17.58
CA PHE A 18 8.90 7.36 16.15
C PHE A 18 8.69 6.14 15.23
N TYR A 19 8.02 5.10 15.69
CA TYR A 19 7.66 3.98 14.81
C TYR A 19 6.15 3.84 14.59
N ALA A 20 5.44 4.96 14.42
CA ALA A 20 4.18 4.94 13.71
C ALA A 20 4.49 5.02 12.20
N SER A 21 5.11 4.01 11.65
CA SER A 21 5.03 3.72 10.24
C SER A 21 3.55 3.54 9.96
N ALA A 22 2.93 4.43 9.19
CA ALA A 22 1.59 4.19 8.67
C ALA A 22 1.72 2.96 7.76
N GLU A 23 1.49 1.80 8.32
CA GLU A 23 1.48 0.54 7.59
C GLU A 23 0.29 0.60 6.66
N ASN A 24 0.53 0.81 5.37
CA ASN A 24 -0.49 0.82 4.33
C ASN A 24 -0.98 -0.62 4.12
N SER A 25 -1.67 -1.16 5.12
CA SER A 25 -2.23 -2.51 5.09
C SER A 25 -3.57 -2.57 5.83
N THR A 26 -4.40 -3.51 5.41
CA THR A 26 -5.67 -3.84 6.06
C THR A 26 -5.68 -5.32 6.40
N ARG A 27 -5.81 -5.66 7.68
CA ARG A 27 -5.91 -7.05 8.13
C ARG A 27 -7.38 -7.39 8.36
N THR A 28 -7.88 -8.38 7.63
CA THR A 28 -9.29 -8.80 7.71
C THR A 28 -9.47 -10.23 7.19
N GLY A 29 -10.38 -10.98 7.79
CA GLY A 29 -10.77 -12.32 7.32
C GLY A 29 -9.65 -13.36 7.28
N GLY A 30 -8.58 -13.21 8.09
CA GLY A 30 -7.41 -14.09 8.06
C GLY A 30 -6.40 -13.76 6.95
N TYR A 31 -6.51 -12.56 6.38
CA TYR A 31 -5.60 -12.05 5.35
C TYR A 31 -5.12 -10.65 5.70
N THR A 32 -3.91 -10.33 5.25
CA THR A 32 -3.35 -8.98 5.23
C THR A 32 -3.28 -8.49 3.79
N ILE A 33 -4.01 -7.42 3.49
CA ILE A 33 -4.00 -6.75 2.20
C ILE A 33 -3.05 -5.56 2.32
N HIS A 34 -1.88 -5.65 1.72
CA HIS A 34 -0.95 -4.52 1.60
C HIS A 34 -1.36 -3.68 0.40
N HIS A 35 -1.38 -2.38 0.55
CA HIS A 35 -1.71 -1.44 -0.52
C HIS A 35 -0.86 -0.18 -0.38
N ASN A 36 -0.31 0.29 -1.49
CA ASN A 36 0.50 1.50 -1.54
C ASN A 36 0.37 2.18 -2.90
N ALA A 37 0.41 3.50 -2.90
CA ALA A 37 0.45 4.29 -4.12
C ALA A 37 1.55 5.35 -4.02
N ILE A 38 2.42 5.40 -5.03
CA ILE A 38 3.55 6.32 -5.13
C ILE A 38 3.60 6.95 -6.52
N THR A 39 4.22 8.10 -6.66
CA THR A 39 4.50 8.66 -7.99
C THR A 39 5.56 7.84 -8.71
N THR A 40 5.39 7.62 -10.02
CA THR A 40 6.24 6.68 -10.77
C THR A 40 7.65 7.19 -11.01
N ASP A 41 7.93 8.48 -10.84
CA ASP A 41 9.28 9.02 -10.88
C ASP A 41 10.17 8.55 -9.72
N SER A 42 9.56 8.14 -8.60
CA SER A 42 10.28 7.58 -7.44
C SER A 42 10.77 6.13 -7.65
N LEU A 43 10.26 5.44 -8.68
CA LEU A 43 10.72 4.09 -9.00
C LEU A 43 12.16 4.10 -9.53
N PRO A 44 13.00 3.12 -9.16
CA PRO A 44 14.25 2.88 -9.86
C PRO A 44 14.01 2.63 -11.36
N VAL A 45 14.90 3.15 -12.22
CA VAL A 45 14.76 3.05 -13.68
C VAL A 45 14.62 1.59 -14.13
N GLN A 46 15.41 0.68 -13.55
CA GLN A 46 15.37 -0.74 -13.87
C GLN A 46 14.01 -1.38 -13.54
N VAL A 47 13.44 -1.03 -12.38
CA VAL A 47 12.11 -1.52 -11.96
C VAL A 47 11.03 -1.00 -12.90
N ALA A 48 11.05 0.29 -13.22
CA ALA A 48 10.09 0.86 -14.15
C ALA A 48 10.15 0.20 -15.54
N ASN A 49 11.37 -0.04 -16.05
CA ASN A 49 11.58 -0.72 -17.34
C ASN A 49 11.10 -2.17 -17.31
N SER A 50 11.38 -2.92 -16.24
CA SER A 50 10.98 -4.33 -16.11
C SER A 50 9.47 -4.49 -16.17
N TYR A 51 8.71 -3.53 -15.66
CA TYR A 51 7.26 -3.58 -15.64
C TYR A 51 6.58 -2.71 -16.72
N GLY A 52 7.36 -2.08 -17.61
CA GLY A 52 6.82 -1.22 -18.66
C GLY A 52 6.12 0.03 -18.12
N ILE A 53 6.58 0.55 -16.97
CA ILE A 53 6.01 1.72 -16.33
C ILE A 53 6.74 2.97 -16.79
N GLN A 54 5.99 3.96 -17.25
CA GLN A 54 6.55 5.28 -17.57
C GLN A 54 6.79 6.06 -16.27
N ARG A 55 8.06 6.41 -16.00
CA ARG A 55 8.41 7.27 -14.88
C ARG A 55 7.96 8.71 -15.14
N SER A 56 7.15 9.26 -14.26
CA SER A 56 6.64 10.62 -14.35
C SER A 56 6.17 11.11 -12.98
N LYS A 57 6.36 12.37 -12.67
CA LYS A 57 5.77 13.03 -11.50
C LYS A 57 4.25 13.10 -11.55
N SER A 58 3.66 13.12 -12.77
CA SER A 58 2.21 13.19 -13.00
C SER A 58 1.54 11.83 -13.19
N ARG A 59 2.23 10.76 -12.85
CA ARG A 59 1.67 9.39 -12.83
C ARG A 59 1.95 8.73 -11.49
N ALA A 60 1.03 7.94 -11.02
CA ALA A 60 1.17 7.12 -9.83
C ALA A 60 1.13 5.64 -10.18
N LEU A 61 1.82 4.83 -9.38
CA LEU A 61 1.72 3.38 -9.37
C LEU A 61 0.97 2.97 -8.09
N LEU A 62 -0.13 2.25 -8.25
CA LEU A 62 -0.77 1.50 -7.20
C LEU A 62 -0.19 0.09 -7.18
N ASN A 63 0.17 -0.38 -5.99
CA ASN A 63 0.61 -1.75 -5.75
C ASN A 63 -0.24 -2.37 -4.65
N VAL A 64 -0.76 -3.57 -4.88
CA VAL A 64 -1.52 -4.36 -3.92
C VAL A 64 -0.93 -5.76 -3.84
N SER A 65 -0.83 -6.31 -2.64
CA SER A 65 -0.52 -7.73 -2.43
C SER A 65 -1.42 -8.32 -1.34
N VAL A 66 -1.71 -9.61 -1.44
CA VAL A 66 -2.61 -10.32 -0.54
C VAL A 66 -1.86 -11.47 0.10
N ILE A 67 -1.77 -11.42 1.43
CA ILE A 67 -1.05 -12.40 2.23
C ILE A 67 -2.07 -13.13 3.10
N ARG A 68 -2.09 -14.45 3.04
CA ARG A 68 -2.83 -15.26 4.02
C ARG A 68 -2.05 -15.29 5.31
N ASP A 69 -2.67 -14.86 6.40
CA ASP A 69 -2.04 -14.81 7.72
C ASP A 69 -1.81 -16.22 8.25
N GLU A 70 -0.62 -16.45 8.79
CA GLU A 70 -0.24 -17.71 9.45
C GLU A 70 0.34 -17.39 10.83
N PRO A 71 -0.18 -18.00 11.92
CA PRO A 71 0.32 -17.75 13.26
C PRO A 71 1.84 -18.01 13.37
N GLY A 72 2.58 -17.02 13.90
CA GLY A 72 4.03 -17.13 14.13
C GLY A 72 4.90 -17.16 12.86
N LYS A 73 4.35 -16.83 11.67
CA LYS A 73 5.05 -16.76 10.39
C LYS A 73 4.77 -15.45 9.67
N MET A 74 5.51 -15.20 8.59
CA MET A 74 5.32 -14.02 7.74
C MET A 74 4.05 -14.12 6.86
N GLY A 75 3.34 -15.25 6.90
CA GLY A 75 2.21 -15.51 6.02
C GLY A 75 2.61 -15.95 4.61
N THR A 76 1.61 -16.30 3.81
CA THR A 76 1.81 -16.82 2.44
C THR A 76 1.11 -15.92 1.43
N PRO A 77 1.81 -15.41 0.39
CA PRO A 77 1.18 -14.72 -0.74
C PRO A 77 0.16 -15.62 -1.42
N VAL A 78 -0.99 -15.08 -1.76
CA VAL A 78 -2.06 -15.81 -2.42
C VAL A 78 -2.57 -15.04 -3.64
N HIS A 79 -3.00 -15.78 -4.66
CA HIS A 79 -3.76 -15.19 -5.76
C HIS A 79 -5.11 -14.68 -5.26
N ALA A 80 -5.62 -13.63 -5.89
CA ALA A 80 -6.90 -13.03 -5.55
C ALA A 80 -7.53 -12.35 -6.77
N GLN A 81 -8.83 -12.21 -6.76
CA GLN A 81 -9.50 -11.24 -7.62
C GLN A 81 -9.48 -9.89 -6.89
N VAL A 82 -8.80 -8.91 -7.45
CA VAL A 82 -8.67 -7.58 -6.87
C VAL A 82 -9.35 -6.55 -7.77
N ARG A 83 -10.34 -5.86 -7.22
CA ARG A 83 -11.00 -4.73 -7.86
C ARG A 83 -10.72 -3.46 -7.08
N VAL A 84 -10.43 -2.38 -7.79
CA VAL A 84 -10.12 -1.09 -7.17
C VAL A 84 -10.86 0.03 -7.89
N ALA A 85 -11.43 0.92 -7.11
CA ALA A 85 -11.94 2.20 -7.58
C ALA A 85 -11.26 3.33 -6.81
N ALA A 86 -10.81 4.36 -7.52
CA ALA A 86 -10.32 5.59 -6.93
C ALA A 86 -11.43 6.66 -6.99
N LYS A 87 -11.69 7.33 -5.87
CA LYS A 87 -12.69 8.39 -5.77
C LYS A 87 -12.02 9.71 -5.44
N THR A 88 -12.30 10.74 -6.21
CA THR A 88 -11.86 12.11 -5.91
C THR A 88 -12.67 12.71 -4.76
N LEU A 89 -12.19 13.79 -4.16
CA LEU A 89 -12.95 14.54 -3.14
C LEU A 89 -14.26 15.14 -3.67
N PHE A 90 -14.37 15.30 -4.99
CA PHE A 90 -15.59 15.78 -5.67
C PHE A 90 -16.55 14.65 -6.04
N GLY A 91 -16.26 13.40 -5.63
CA GLY A 91 -17.12 12.25 -5.85
C GLY A 91 -16.98 11.56 -7.21
N GLN A 92 -16.05 12.01 -8.08
CA GLN A 92 -15.77 11.32 -9.34
C GLN A 92 -15.13 9.97 -9.06
N ILE A 93 -15.66 8.91 -9.63
CA ILE A 93 -15.15 7.54 -9.51
C ILE A 93 -14.35 7.21 -10.77
N ARG A 94 -13.12 6.71 -10.55
CA ARG A 94 -12.23 6.19 -11.60
C ARG A 94 -11.94 4.72 -11.30
N PRO A 95 -12.39 3.77 -12.12
CA PRO A 95 -11.97 2.37 -12.01
C PRO A 95 -10.47 2.27 -12.31
N ILE A 96 -9.76 1.46 -11.52
CA ILE A 96 -8.34 1.21 -11.70
C ILE A 96 -8.16 -0.23 -12.16
N GLU A 97 -7.69 -0.40 -13.38
CA GLU A 97 -7.42 -1.72 -13.95
C GLU A 97 -6.05 -2.24 -13.53
N LEU A 98 -6.06 -3.27 -12.72
CA LEU A 98 -4.86 -3.92 -12.20
C LEU A 98 -4.40 -5.05 -13.13
N ARG A 99 -3.09 -5.25 -13.20
CA ARG A 99 -2.48 -6.46 -13.77
C ARG A 99 -1.69 -7.21 -12.70
N GLU A 100 -1.79 -8.54 -12.74
CA GLU A 100 -1.06 -9.41 -11.83
C GLU A 100 0.39 -9.57 -12.30
N ILE A 101 1.31 -9.49 -11.35
CA ILE A 101 2.73 -9.79 -11.52
C ILE A 101 3.10 -10.88 -10.52
N VAL A 102 3.65 -11.96 -11.00
CA VAL A 102 4.17 -13.06 -10.17
C VAL A 102 5.69 -13.10 -10.31
N GLU A 103 6.40 -12.92 -9.20
CA GLU A 103 7.86 -13.01 -9.13
C GLU A 103 8.27 -13.94 -8.00
N ASP A 104 8.88 -15.04 -8.33
CA ASP A 104 9.25 -16.10 -7.39
C ASP A 104 8.05 -16.53 -6.53
N GLN A 105 8.02 -16.14 -5.26
CA GLN A 105 6.94 -16.41 -4.34
C GLN A 105 6.06 -15.18 -4.05
N ALA A 106 6.33 -14.04 -4.66
CA ALA A 106 5.58 -12.82 -4.46
C ALA A 106 4.52 -12.62 -5.57
N ILE A 107 3.34 -12.13 -5.18
CA ILE A 107 2.24 -11.83 -6.09
C ILE A 107 1.82 -10.38 -5.86
N TYR A 108 1.88 -9.57 -6.92
CA TYR A 108 1.52 -8.16 -6.91
C TYR A 108 0.42 -7.88 -7.92
N TYR A 109 -0.47 -6.97 -7.57
CA TYR A 109 -1.46 -6.38 -8.47
C TYR A 109 -1.12 -4.92 -8.62
N ILE A 110 -0.74 -4.51 -9.84
CA ILE A 110 -0.24 -3.17 -10.09
C ILE A 110 -1.03 -2.46 -11.18
N ALA A 111 -1.16 -1.14 -11.03
CA ALA A 111 -1.67 -0.26 -12.08
C ALA A 111 -0.96 1.08 -12.03
N ASP A 112 -0.65 1.66 -13.19
CA ASP A 112 -0.18 3.03 -13.26
C ASP A 112 -1.25 3.92 -13.93
N PHE A 113 -1.45 5.10 -13.37
CA PHE A 113 -2.52 6.01 -13.77
C PHE A 113 -2.11 7.47 -13.58
N PRO A 114 -2.72 8.42 -14.32
CA PRO A 114 -2.41 9.85 -14.18
C PRO A 114 -2.91 10.40 -12.84
N VAL A 115 -2.12 11.32 -12.26
CA VAL A 115 -2.46 12.10 -11.06
C VAL A 115 -2.09 13.56 -11.24
N ALA A 116 -2.83 14.45 -10.57
CA ALA A 116 -2.55 15.88 -10.53
C ALA A 116 -1.82 16.28 -9.25
N HIS A 117 -1.24 17.48 -9.27
CA HIS A 117 -0.61 18.05 -8.08
C HIS A 117 -1.63 18.28 -6.97
N ARG A 118 -1.31 17.82 -5.75
CA ARG A 118 -2.16 17.87 -4.56
C ARG A 118 -3.50 17.14 -4.72
N GLU A 119 -3.58 16.22 -5.70
CA GLU A 119 -4.76 15.39 -5.84
C GLU A 119 -4.87 14.40 -4.69
N VAL A 120 -6.05 14.35 -4.07
CA VAL A 120 -6.39 13.37 -3.06
C VAL A 120 -7.31 12.33 -3.66
N LEU A 121 -6.91 11.07 -3.59
CA LEU A 121 -7.71 9.93 -4.01
C LEU A 121 -8.03 9.04 -2.81
N LEU A 122 -9.29 8.62 -2.74
CA LEU A 122 -9.79 7.59 -1.84
C LEU A 122 -9.92 6.30 -2.63
N PHE A 123 -9.12 5.31 -2.29
CA PHE A 123 -9.16 3.98 -2.92
C PHE A 123 -10.06 3.06 -2.12
N GLU A 124 -10.95 2.39 -2.82
CA GLU A 124 -11.78 1.32 -2.29
C GLU A 124 -11.37 0.02 -2.98
N PHE A 125 -10.99 -0.97 -2.18
CA PHE A 125 -10.51 -2.27 -2.63
C PHE A 125 -11.55 -3.32 -2.27
N GLU A 126 -11.90 -4.14 -3.26
CA GLU A 126 -12.63 -5.39 -3.06
C GLU A 126 -11.72 -6.54 -3.47
N VAL A 127 -11.42 -7.41 -2.52
CA VAL A 127 -10.42 -8.48 -2.68
C VAL A 127 -11.07 -9.82 -2.36
N LEU A 128 -11.13 -10.71 -3.33
CA LEU A 128 -11.54 -12.11 -3.13
C LEU A 128 -10.30 -13.00 -3.27
N PRO A 129 -9.66 -13.41 -2.14
CA PRO A 129 -8.53 -14.33 -2.18
C PRO A 129 -8.93 -15.70 -2.71
N ASP A 130 -8.02 -16.40 -3.36
CA ASP A 130 -8.23 -17.81 -3.73
C ASP A 130 -8.48 -18.64 -2.48
N GLY A 131 -9.58 -19.42 -2.52
CA GLY A 131 -10.08 -20.16 -1.37
C GLY A 131 -10.91 -19.34 -0.38
N GLY A 132 -11.04 -18.03 -0.59
CA GLY A 132 -11.93 -17.14 0.17
C GLY A 132 -13.41 -17.37 -0.19
N ARG A 133 -14.28 -17.20 0.80
CA ARG A 133 -15.74 -17.35 0.60
C ARG A 133 -16.43 -16.03 0.25
N TYR A 134 -15.88 -14.92 0.73
CA TYR A 134 -16.47 -13.60 0.60
C TYR A 134 -15.41 -12.56 0.26
N PRO A 135 -15.77 -11.54 -0.52
CA PRO A 135 -14.86 -10.41 -0.78
C PRO A 135 -14.52 -9.68 0.52
N LEU A 136 -13.25 -9.36 0.67
CA LEU A 136 -12.70 -8.52 1.73
C LEU A 136 -12.66 -7.08 1.26
N GLN A 137 -12.84 -6.14 2.18
CA GLN A 137 -12.83 -4.71 1.88
C GLN A 137 -11.62 -4.04 2.53
N ALA A 138 -10.95 -3.17 1.77
CA ALA A 138 -9.91 -2.29 2.29
C ALA A 138 -10.10 -0.88 1.74
N ARG A 139 -9.51 0.10 2.40
CA ARG A 139 -9.55 1.50 1.99
C ARG A 139 -8.21 2.15 2.22
N MET A 140 -7.88 3.10 1.34
CA MET A 140 -6.67 3.90 1.46
C MET A 140 -6.98 5.32 0.99
N ARG A 141 -6.42 6.30 1.70
CA ARG A 141 -6.39 7.69 1.26
C ARG A 141 -4.96 8.07 0.90
N GLN A 142 -4.76 8.62 -0.28
CA GLN A 142 -3.44 9.08 -0.73
C GLN A 142 -3.55 10.48 -1.33
N GLU A 143 -2.63 11.35 -0.95
CA GLU A 143 -2.40 12.66 -1.57
C GLU A 143 -1.13 12.58 -2.41
N PHE A 144 -1.18 13.11 -3.64
CA PHE A 144 -0.07 13.07 -4.60
C PHE A 144 0.55 14.46 -4.76
N TRP A 145 1.86 14.53 -4.64
CA TRP A 145 2.65 15.75 -4.83
C TRP A 145 3.49 15.59 -6.09
N THR A 146 3.22 16.39 -7.11
CA THR A 146 3.80 16.24 -8.47
C THR A 146 4.73 17.38 -8.89
N ASN A 147 5.20 18.18 -7.93
CA ASN A 147 6.13 19.29 -8.20
C ASN A 147 7.59 18.85 -8.15
#